data_c5d4b7d9f059e72c08ef6936a0e9af88
#
_entry.id   c5d4b7d9f059e72c08ef6936a0e9af88
#
_cell.length_a   1.000
_cell.length_b   1.000
_cell.length_c   1.000
_cell.angle_alpha   90.00
_cell.angle_beta   90.00
_cell.angle_gamma   90.00
#
_symmetry.space_group_name_H-M   'P 1'
#
loop_
_entity.id
_entity.type
_entity.pdbx_description
1 polymer ?
#
loop_
_entity_poly.entity_id
_entity_poly.type
_entity_poly.pdbx_seq_one_letter_code
_entity_poly.pdbx_strand_id
1 'polypeptide(L)'
;MIDETEKCILERIDAHREQIIAFAEDIAAHPEPGFEEVRTAGKTAEFLKSLGYEVKEHLAITGVKGEMKRNGGPTLTVISELDAIGCHSHPMADRRTGVAHACGHHAQMAA
;
A
#
# COMPACT_ATOMS: atom_id res chain seq x y z
N MET A 1 0.17 24.90 -16.15
CA MET A 1 1.33 24.41 -16.93
C MET A 1 2.11 23.50 -16.01
N ILE A 2 2.38 22.27 -16.41
CA ILE A 2 3.13 21.29 -15.62
C ILE A 2 4.61 21.66 -15.69
N ASP A 3 5.29 21.74 -14.55
CA ASP A 3 6.73 22.02 -14.51
C ASP A 3 7.58 20.76 -14.78
N GLU A 4 8.89 20.93 -14.96
CA GLU A 4 9.79 19.80 -15.24
C GLU A 4 9.84 18.76 -14.12
N THR A 5 9.64 19.17 -12.86
CA THR A 5 9.60 18.28 -11.71
C THR A 5 8.33 17.42 -11.74
N GLU A 6 7.18 18.06 -11.97
CA GLU A 6 5.89 17.38 -12.12
C GLU A 6 5.91 16.40 -13.30
N LYS A 7 6.48 16.80 -14.42
CA LYS A 7 6.65 15.92 -15.58
C LYS A 7 7.50 14.69 -15.26
N CYS A 8 8.63 14.87 -14.59
CA CYS A 8 9.50 13.78 -14.17
C CYS A 8 8.77 12.81 -13.23
N ILE A 9 7.95 13.32 -12.31
CA ILE A 9 7.14 12.49 -11.39
C ILE A 9 6.14 11.66 -12.19
N LEU A 10 5.40 12.27 -13.13
CA LEU A 10 4.42 11.57 -13.95
C LEU A 10 5.07 10.47 -14.80
N GLU A 11 6.20 10.75 -15.43
CA GLU A 11 6.97 9.77 -16.21
C GLU A 11 7.45 8.59 -15.34
N ARG A 12 7.83 8.85 -14.08
CA ARG A 12 8.20 7.80 -13.12
C ARG A 12 7.02 6.93 -12.72
N ILE A 13 5.86 7.54 -12.49
CA ILE A 13 4.63 6.81 -12.19
C ILE A 13 4.26 5.90 -13.37
N ASP A 14 4.28 6.44 -14.59
CA ASP A 14 3.98 5.67 -15.80
C ASP A 14 4.96 4.51 -16.01
N ALA A 15 6.25 4.73 -15.76
CA ALA A 15 7.27 3.69 -15.86
C ALA A 15 7.07 2.52 -14.87
N HIS A 16 6.42 2.77 -13.73
CA HIS A 16 6.13 1.76 -12.70
C HIS A 16 4.67 1.29 -12.70
N ARG A 17 3.88 1.72 -13.67
CA ARG A 17 2.44 1.48 -13.74
C ARG A 17 2.04 0.02 -13.53
N GLU A 18 2.66 -0.90 -14.26
CA GLU A 18 2.34 -2.33 -14.16
C GLU A 18 2.64 -2.89 -12.76
N GLN A 19 3.74 -2.48 -12.17
CA GLN A 19 4.13 -2.89 -10.82
C GLN A 19 3.15 -2.37 -9.77
N ILE A 20 2.72 -1.11 -9.88
CA ILE A 20 1.75 -0.47 -8.99
C ILE A 20 0.40 -1.20 -9.08
N ILE A 21 -0.10 -1.45 -10.29
CA ILE A 21 -1.36 -2.15 -10.52
C ILE A 21 -1.29 -3.59 -9.98
N ALA A 22 -0.21 -4.31 -10.28
CA ALA A 22 -0.03 -5.68 -9.80
C ALA A 22 0.01 -5.77 -8.27
N PHE A 23 0.63 -4.81 -7.61
CA PHE A 23 0.62 -4.72 -6.14
C PHE A 23 -0.81 -4.52 -5.61
N ALA A 24 -1.57 -3.57 -6.16
CA ALA A 24 -2.94 -3.31 -5.76
C ALA A 24 -3.85 -4.54 -5.97
N GLU A 25 -3.74 -5.19 -7.12
CA GLU A 25 -4.53 -6.39 -7.45
C GLU A 25 -4.18 -7.57 -6.54
N ASP A 26 -2.90 -7.77 -6.23
CA ASP A 26 -2.48 -8.82 -5.31
C ASP A 26 -3.04 -8.62 -3.91
N ILE A 27 -3.02 -7.40 -3.38
CA ILE A 27 -3.62 -7.07 -2.09
C ILE A 27 -5.14 -7.24 -2.14
N ALA A 28 -5.81 -6.77 -3.18
CA ALA A 28 -7.25 -6.90 -3.34
C ALA A 28 -7.71 -8.36 -3.40
N ALA A 29 -6.90 -9.24 -4.00
CA ALA A 29 -7.18 -10.67 -4.12
C ALA A 29 -7.00 -11.45 -2.81
N HIS A 30 -6.34 -10.86 -1.80
CA HIS A 30 -6.06 -11.50 -0.52
C HIS A 30 -6.45 -10.57 0.65
N PRO A 31 -7.74 -10.24 0.77
CA PRO A 31 -8.20 -9.29 1.78
C PRO A 31 -8.07 -9.85 3.19
N GLU A 32 -7.51 -9.04 4.08
CA GLU A 32 -7.34 -9.36 5.50
C GLU A 32 -8.02 -8.29 6.35
N PRO A 33 -8.77 -8.67 7.41
CA PRO A 33 -9.44 -7.70 8.27
C PRO A 33 -8.45 -6.99 9.19
N GLY A 34 -8.90 -5.88 9.79
CA GLY A 34 -8.11 -5.07 10.70
C GLY A 34 -7.47 -5.85 11.83
N PHE A 35 -6.20 -5.60 12.09
CA PHE A 35 -5.30 -6.29 13.03
C PHE A 35 -4.96 -7.75 12.67
N GLU A 36 -5.39 -8.23 11.53
CA GLU A 36 -5.06 -9.55 10.99
C GLU A 36 -4.33 -9.44 9.63
N GLU A 37 -3.90 -8.25 9.23
CA GLU A 37 -3.28 -7.93 7.94
C GLU A 37 -1.81 -8.40 7.84
N VAL A 38 -1.56 -9.64 8.22
CA VAL A 38 -0.18 -10.18 8.31
C VAL A 38 0.50 -10.25 6.95
N ARG A 39 -0.21 -10.77 5.94
CA ARG A 39 0.31 -10.87 4.58
C ARG A 39 0.44 -9.50 3.93
N THR A 40 -0.59 -8.68 4.05
CA THR A 40 -0.63 -7.32 3.49
C THR A 40 0.51 -6.46 4.06
N ALA A 41 0.71 -6.50 5.38
CA ALA A 41 1.81 -5.83 6.06
C ALA A 41 3.18 -6.32 5.57
N GLY A 42 3.37 -7.64 5.46
CA GLY A 42 4.62 -8.22 4.96
C GLY A 42 4.92 -7.78 3.52
N LYS A 43 3.94 -7.82 2.63
CA LYS A 43 4.06 -7.34 1.24
C LYS A 43 4.43 -5.86 1.17
N THR A 44 3.77 -5.04 1.98
CA THR A 44 4.05 -3.60 2.07
C THR A 44 5.48 -3.35 2.56
N ALA A 45 5.91 -4.08 3.60
CA ALA A 45 7.26 -3.99 4.13
C ALA A 45 8.33 -4.38 3.10
N GLU A 46 8.12 -5.49 2.38
CA GLU A 46 9.00 -5.94 1.30
C GLU A 46 9.11 -4.91 0.19
N PHE A 47 7.98 -4.34 -0.23
CA PHE A 47 7.94 -3.33 -1.27
C PHE A 47 8.71 -2.07 -0.86
N LEU A 48 8.47 -1.54 0.35
CA LEU A 48 9.19 -0.39 0.88
C LEU A 48 10.70 -0.65 1.00
N LYS A 49 11.11 -1.84 1.46
CA LYS A 49 12.51 -2.25 1.51
C LYS A 49 13.15 -2.26 0.12
N SER A 50 12.43 -2.74 -0.90
CA SER A 50 12.91 -2.77 -2.29
C SER A 50 13.16 -1.36 -2.86
N LEU A 51 12.47 -0.35 -2.34
CA LEU A 51 12.63 1.06 -2.70
C LEU A 51 13.71 1.78 -1.87
N GLY A 52 14.37 1.07 -0.94
CA GLY A 52 15.44 1.62 -0.12
C GLY A 52 14.99 2.33 1.16
N TYR A 53 13.76 2.10 1.60
CA TYR A 53 13.30 2.59 2.91
C TYR A 53 13.85 1.76 4.06
N GLU A 54 14.15 2.45 5.18
CA GLU A 54 14.30 1.78 6.48
C GLU A 54 12.91 1.41 6.99
N VAL A 55 12.63 0.11 7.18
CA VAL A 55 11.30 -0.37 7.50
C VAL A 55 11.21 -0.90 8.92
N LYS A 56 10.18 -0.47 9.64
CA LYS A 56 9.76 -1.03 10.94
C LYS A 56 8.42 -1.72 10.76
N GLU A 57 8.33 -2.95 11.24
CA GLU A 57 7.16 -3.82 11.16
C GLU A 57 6.55 -4.03 12.55
N HIS A 58 5.37 -4.62 12.59
CA HIS A 58 4.63 -4.97 13.81
C HIS A 58 4.32 -3.77 14.74
N LEU A 59 4.15 -2.59 14.17
CA LEU A 59 3.70 -1.42 14.91
C LEU A 59 2.21 -1.55 15.19
N ALA A 60 1.79 -1.43 16.45
CA ALA A 60 0.41 -1.64 16.84
C ALA A 60 -0.21 -2.92 16.22
N ILE A 61 0.52 -4.05 16.31
CA ILE A 61 0.23 -5.40 15.83
C ILE A 61 0.71 -5.64 14.39
N THR A 62 0.09 -5.05 13.38
CA THR A 62 0.38 -5.30 11.96
C THR A 62 0.99 -4.11 11.23
N GLY A 63 0.98 -2.92 11.85
CA GLY A 63 1.41 -1.68 11.19
C GLY A 63 2.85 -1.71 10.69
N VAL A 64 3.08 -1.04 9.57
CA VAL A 64 4.37 -0.89 8.91
C VAL A 64 4.71 0.58 8.76
N LYS A 65 5.96 0.94 9.02
CA LYS A 65 6.49 2.29 8.76
C LYS A 65 7.75 2.18 7.91
N GLY A 66 7.76 2.84 6.77
CA GLY A 66 8.94 3.09 5.97
C GLY A 66 9.45 4.52 6.20
N GLU A 67 10.75 4.69 6.36
CA GLU A 67 11.39 6.00 6.54
C GLU A 67 12.57 6.14 5.60
N MET A 68 12.55 7.19 4.77
CA MET A 68 13.67 7.54 3.91
C MET A 68 14.28 8.84 4.41
N LYS A 69 15.46 8.74 4.98
CA LYS A 69 16.18 9.92 5.49
C LYS A 69 16.90 10.63 4.35
N ARG A 70 16.72 11.93 4.30
CA ARG A 70 17.46 12.86 3.42
C ARG A 70 18.13 13.93 4.27
N ASN A 71 19.19 14.53 3.74
CA ASN A 71 19.94 15.58 4.45
C ASN A 71 19.16 16.90 4.39
N GLY A 72 18.56 17.27 5.53
CA GLY A 72 17.84 18.54 5.71
C GLY A 72 16.45 18.56 5.07
N GLY A 73 15.71 19.61 5.37
CA GLY A 73 14.35 19.81 4.89
C GLY A 73 13.26 19.29 5.82
N PRO A 74 11.98 19.56 5.49
CA PRO A 74 10.84 19.10 6.25
C PRO A 74 10.63 17.60 6.08
N THR A 75 9.97 16.97 7.07
CA THR A 75 9.48 15.60 6.96
C THR A 75 8.07 15.61 6.36
N LEU A 76 7.88 14.87 5.29
CA LEU A 76 6.57 14.57 4.71
C LEU A 76 6.17 13.16 5.10
N THR A 77 4.97 13.01 5.64
CA THR A 77 4.41 11.71 5.99
C THR A 77 3.18 11.42 5.15
N VAL A 78 3.17 10.26 4.51
CA VAL A 78 1.98 9.69 3.83
C VAL A 78 1.45 8.57 4.70
N ILE A 79 0.14 8.57 4.96
CA ILE A 79 -0.54 7.56 5.77
C ILE A 79 -1.52 6.81 4.87
N SER A 80 -1.51 5.50 4.99
CA SER A 80 -2.36 4.58 4.25
C SER A 80 -2.85 3.48 5.20
N GLU A 81 -3.90 2.77 4.81
CA GLU A 81 -4.53 1.73 5.62
C GLU A 81 -4.35 0.36 4.97
N LEU A 82 -4.15 -0.68 5.78
CA LEU A 82 -3.86 -2.04 5.30
C LEU A 82 -5.12 -2.92 5.20
N ASP A 83 -6.15 -2.60 5.99
CA ASP A 83 -7.29 -3.47 6.24
C ASP A 83 -8.30 -3.54 5.11
N ALA A 84 -8.95 -4.68 5.07
CA ALA A 84 -10.20 -4.91 4.36
C ALA A 84 -11.35 -5.06 5.36
N ILE A 85 -12.58 -5.02 4.89
CA ILE A 85 -13.77 -5.08 5.75
C ILE A 85 -14.70 -6.24 5.38
N GLY A 86 -15.54 -6.65 6.32
CA GLY A 86 -16.62 -7.60 6.07
C GLY A 86 -17.62 -7.02 5.07
N CYS A 87 -17.68 -7.58 3.87
CA CYS A 87 -18.60 -7.16 2.81
C CYS A 87 -18.95 -8.36 1.91
N HIS A 88 -19.79 -9.25 2.41
CA HIS A 88 -20.16 -10.51 1.75
C HIS A 88 -20.77 -10.33 0.36
N SER A 89 -21.41 -9.19 0.10
CA SER A 89 -22.04 -8.87 -1.20
C SER A 89 -21.06 -8.31 -2.24
N HIS A 90 -19.81 -8.03 -1.84
CA HIS A 90 -18.80 -7.51 -2.77
C HIS A 90 -18.38 -8.59 -3.77
N PRO A 91 -18.30 -8.30 -5.09
CA PRO A 91 -17.94 -9.29 -6.11
C PRO A 91 -16.61 -10.02 -5.86
N MET A 92 -15.66 -9.35 -5.22
CA MET A 92 -14.34 -9.87 -4.90
C MET A 92 -14.19 -10.27 -3.42
N ALA A 93 -15.30 -10.46 -2.71
CA ALA A 93 -15.22 -10.93 -1.33
C ALA A 93 -14.60 -12.33 -1.27
N ASP A 94 -13.68 -12.54 -0.34
CA ASP A 94 -13.19 -13.87 -0.04
C ASP A 94 -14.36 -14.77 0.37
N ARG A 95 -14.50 -15.90 -0.30
CA ARG A 95 -15.67 -16.78 -0.12
C ARG A 95 -15.76 -17.42 1.25
N ARG A 96 -14.65 -17.56 1.95
CA ARG A 96 -14.56 -18.18 3.26
C ARG A 96 -14.81 -17.17 4.38
N THR A 97 -14.25 -15.97 4.25
CA THR A 97 -14.27 -14.94 5.30
C THR A 97 -15.34 -13.87 5.06
N GLY A 98 -15.77 -13.67 3.81
CA GLY A 98 -16.66 -12.58 3.43
C GLY A 98 -15.99 -11.21 3.47
N VAL A 99 -14.67 -11.14 3.55
CA VAL A 99 -13.90 -9.91 3.62
C VAL A 99 -13.54 -9.41 2.22
N ALA A 100 -13.57 -8.11 2.00
CA ALA A 100 -13.21 -7.47 0.74
C ALA A 100 -12.58 -6.11 0.95
N HIS A 101 -11.73 -5.67 0.02
CA HIS A 101 -11.22 -4.30 -0.04
C HIS A 101 -12.26 -3.31 -0.60
N ALA A 102 -13.45 -3.28 0.01
CA ALA A 102 -14.57 -2.46 -0.41
C ALA A 102 -14.35 -0.94 -0.17
N CYS A 103 -13.44 -0.59 0.73
CA CYS A 103 -13.06 0.82 0.99
C CYS A 103 -11.94 1.32 0.05
N GLY A 104 -11.32 0.45 -0.75
CA GLY A 104 -10.28 0.83 -1.69
C GLY A 104 -8.89 0.99 -1.09
N HIS A 105 -8.62 0.51 0.12
CA HIS A 105 -7.31 0.64 0.78
C HIS A 105 -6.17 -0.01 -0.03
N HIS A 106 -6.44 -1.08 -0.77
CA HIS A 106 -5.47 -1.70 -1.69
C HIS A 106 -4.95 -0.74 -2.76
N ALA A 107 -5.83 0.11 -3.30
CA ALA A 107 -5.44 1.14 -4.27
C ALA A 107 -4.70 2.30 -3.59
N GLN A 108 -5.14 2.69 -2.40
CA GLN A 108 -4.49 3.71 -1.59
C GLN A 108 -3.05 3.33 -1.23
N MET A 109 -2.80 2.06 -0.88
CA MET A 109 -1.44 1.58 -0.57
C MET A 109 -0.54 1.54 -1.79
N ALA A 110 -1.10 1.29 -2.98
CA ALA A 110 -0.33 1.20 -4.21
C ALA A 110 0.03 2.57 -4.79
N ALA A 111 -0.74 3.61 -4.47
CA ALA A 111 -0.51 4.98 -4.92
C ALA A 111 0.63 5.66 -4.20
#